data_e6c2f10a5ffcc8cc25e01659e9935887
#
_entry.id   e6c2f10a5ffcc8cc25e01659e9935887
#
_cell.length_a   1.000
_cell.length_b   1.000
_cell.length_c   1.000
_cell.angle_alpha   90.00
_cell.angle_beta   90.00
_cell.angle_gamma   90.00
#
_symmetry.space_group_name_H-M   'P 1'
#
loop_
_entity.id
_entity.type
_entity.pdbx_description
1 polymer ?
#
loop_
_entity_poly.entity_id
_entity_poly.type
_entity_poly.pdbx_seq_one_letter_code
_entity_poly.pdbx_strand_id
1 'polypeptide(L)'
;ENKNAINADFTFTNGKLYFGTTAKTTDWYDNGAPFSYYVVTTSDDDKTKPDEEKIMKKVVESKTGKFYLKKGVVLGKYIVISDTAGTLTMIDTTNDKVTDTKDIGEAFSGNITYDEMTGTIYFVAGTNDLYGIKVSADGKLKDEKKVRLYETGYSATTPEVYNGKVYVSGSKGKAFQDKGYMAVADVSSDKYKVNYTVELSNYSQCEPTIVKTGENSVRVYFTINDEPGGIYAIEDSKDATSATLETVYEPTGD
;
A
#
# COMPACT_ATOMS: atom_id res chain seq x y z
N GLU A 1 -14.65 -25.45 3.32
CA GLU A 1 -13.65 -24.84 4.23
C GLU A 1 -12.55 -24.22 3.41
N ASN A 2 -12.27 -22.93 3.65
CA ASN A 2 -11.12 -22.30 3.03
C ASN A 2 -9.85 -22.75 3.76
N LYS A 3 -8.97 -23.46 3.07
CA LYS A 3 -7.70 -23.99 3.63
C LYS A 3 -6.52 -23.05 3.38
N ASN A 4 -6.77 -21.82 2.88
CA ASN A 4 -5.72 -20.86 2.61
C ASN A 4 -5.19 -20.27 3.92
N ALA A 5 -3.90 -19.96 3.93
CA ALA A 5 -3.24 -19.31 5.06
C ALA A 5 -3.67 -17.85 5.18
N ILE A 6 -3.52 -17.30 6.37
CA ILE A 6 -3.62 -15.86 6.62
C ILE A 6 -2.18 -15.34 6.77
N ASN A 7 -1.77 -14.51 5.82
CA ASN A 7 -0.51 -13.77 5.86
C ASN A 7 -0.79 -12.37 5.30
N ALA A 8 -1.63 -11.65 6.03
CA ALA A 8 -2.10 -10.32 5.73
C ALA A 8 -2.26 -9.56 7.05
N ASP A 9 -2.21 -8.25 6.99
CA ASP A 9 -2.47 -7.42 8.14
C ASP A 9 -3.97 -7.40 8.48
N PHE A 10 -4.26 -7.22 9.76
CA PHE A 10 -5.63 -6.96 10.21
C PHE A 10 -5.95 -5.47 10.09
N THR A 11 -7.17 -5.19 9.65
CA THR A 11 -7.73 -3.85 9.71
C THR A 11 -8.86 -3.85 10.73
N PHE A 12 -8.74 -3.02 11.78
CA PHE A 12 -9.78 -2.85 12.79
C PHE A 12 -10.53 -1.55 12.54
N THR A 13 -11.83 -1.63 12.38
CA THR A 13 -12.70 -0.46 12.28
C THR A 13 -14.14 -0.84 12.64
N ASN A 14 -14.88 0.09 13.20
CA ASN A 14 -16.30 -0.06 13.53
C ASN A 14 -16.63 -1.34 14.36
N GLY A 15 -15.73 -1.70 15.31
CA GLY A 15 -15.89 -2.88 16.15
C GLY A 15 -15.68 -4.22 15.44
N LYS A 16 -15.05 -4.22 14.28
CA LYS A 16 -14.83 -5.39 13.45
C LYS A 16 -13.38 -5.53 13.00
N LEU A 17 -12.93 -6.77 12.83
CA LEU A 17 -11.65 -7.12 12.23
C LEU A 17 -11.86 -7.59 10.79
N TYR A 18 -11.08 -7.02 9.88
CA TYR A 18 -11.06 -7.38 8.46
C TYR A 18 -9.69 -7.95 8.10
N PHE A 19 -9.67 -9.03 7.32
CA PHE A 19 -8.42 -9.67 6.87
C PHE A 19 -8.63 -10.52 5.62
N GLY A 20 -7.55 -10.74 4.89
CA GLY A 20 -7.54 -11.55 3.68
C GLY A 20 -6.77 -12.85 3.82
N THR A 21 -6.98 -13.76 2.87
CA THR A 21 -6.25 -15.02 2.78
C THR A 21 -5.24 -15.02 1.65
N THR A 22 -4.23 -15.86 1.77
CA THR A 22 -3.19 -16.08 0.77
C THR A 22 -3.11 -17.56 0.42
N ALA A 23 -2.11 -17.96 -0.37
CA ALA A 23 -1.87 -19.37 -0.73
C ALA A 23 -1.68 -20.25 0.52
N LYS A 24 -1.86 -21.55 0.37
CA LYS A 24 -1.54 -22.54 1.40
C LYS A 24 -0.06 -22.45 1.77
N THR A 25 0.25 -22.63 3.06
CA THR A 25 1.64 -22.57 3.56
C THR A 25 2.55 -23.68 3.00
N THR A 26 1.98 -24.79 2.53
CA THR A 26 2.70 -25.93 1.99
C THR A 26 3.07 -25.80 0.51
N ASP A 27 2.44 -24.87 -0.19
CA ASP A 27 2.72 -24.57 -1.58
C ASP A 27 2.55 -23.08 -1.87
N TRP A 28 3.65 -22.36 -1.78
CA TRP A 28 3.68 -20.91 -2.02
C TRP A 28 3.25 -20.53 -3.44
N TYR A 29 3.46 -21.43 -4.39
CA TYR A 29 3.09 -21.27 -5.80
C TYR A 29 1.70 -21.79 -6.11
N ASP A 30 1.04 -22.46 -5.13
CA ASP A 30 -0.34 -22.91 -5.30
C ASP A 30 -1.24 -21.68 -5.54
N ASN A 31 -1.75 -21.59 -6.75
CA ASN A 31 -2.79 -20.64 -7.11
C ASN A 31 -4.16 -21.09 -6.59
N GLY A 32 -4.20 -21.68 -5.40
CA GLY A 32 -5.39 -22.25 -4.74
C GLY A 32 -6.54 -21.27 -4.53
N ALA A 33 -6.80 -20.48 -5.57
CA ALA A 33 -7.99 -19.64 -5.66
C ALA A 33 -9.26 -20.48 -5.48
N PRO A 34 -10.31 -19.88 -4.93
CA PRO A 34 -10.45 -18.45 -4.63
C PRO A 34 -9.81 -18.04 -3.30
N PHE A 35 -9.30 -16.82 -3.26
CA PHE A 35 -8.83 -16.16 -2.04
C PHE A 35 -9.95 -15.29 -1.48
N SER A 36 -10.09 -15.24 -0.17
CA SER A 36 -11.23 -14.59 0.46
C SER A 36 -10.81 -13.48 1.40
N TYR A 37 -11.62 -12.45 1.47
CA TYR A 37 -11.53 -11.39 2.47
C TYR A 37 -12.70 -11.52 3.43
N TYR A 38 -12.39 -11.55 4.71
CA TYR A 38 -13.33 -11.83 5.78
C TYR A 38 -13.52 -10.64 6.71
N VAL A 39 -14.66 -10.61 7.36
CA VAL A 39 -14.94 -9.77 8.51
C VAL A 39 -15.34 -10.63 9.71
N VAL A 40 -14.85 -10.24 10.90
CA VAL A 40 -15.22 -10.82 12.19
C VAL A 40 -15.65 -9.70 13.12
N THR A 41 -16.81 -9.88 13.77
CA THR A 41 -17.26 -8.97 14.81
C THR A 41 -16.60 -9.32 16.14
N THR A 42 -15.87 -8.38 16.74
CA THR A 42 -15.03 -8.65 17.92
C THR A 42 -15.83 -8.94 19.20
N SER A 43 -17.11 -8.57 19.25
CA SER A 43 -18.00 -8.88 20.38
C SER A 43 -18.46 -10.33 20.47
N ASP A 44 -18.16 -11.13 19.43
CA ASP A 44 -18.67 -12.48 19.29
C ASP A 44 -17.57 -13.55 19.20
N ASP A 45 -16.52 -13.39 20.00
CA ASP A 45 -15.39 -14.32 20.12
C ASP A 45 -15.75 -15.66 20.79
N ASP A 46 -17.04 -16.00 20.86
CA ASP A 46 -17.43 -17.23 21.52
C ASP A 46 -17.04 -18.46 20.69
N LYS A 47 -15.91 -19.07 21.09
CA LYS A 47 -15.36 -20.28 20.47
C LYS A 47 -16.25 -21.50 20.62
N THR A 48 -17.27 -21.41 21.47
CA THR A 48 -18.21 -22.51 21.73
C THR A 48 -19.42 -22.50 20.79
N LYS A 49 -19.62 -21.41 20.03
CA LYS A 49 -20.71 -21.33 19.07
C LYS A 49 -20.50 -22.28 17.88
N PRO A 50 -21.57 -22.91 17.39
CA PRO A 50 -21.55 -23.63 16.12
C PRO A 50 -21.06 -22.77 14.98
N ASP A 51 -20.46 -23.36 13.94
CA ASP A 51 -19.89 -22.62 12.82
C ASP A 51 -20.90 -21.71 12.09
N GLU A 52 -22.15 -22.13 12.03
CA GLU A 52 -23.26 -21.32 11.47
C GLU A 52 -23.62 -20.09 12.30
N GLU A 53 -23.26 -20.07 13.58
CA GLU A 53 -23.48 -18.95 14.49
C GLU A 53 -22.23 -18.08 14.66
N LYS A 54 -21.11 -18.51 14.14
CA LYS A 54 -19.89 -17.71 14.14
C LYS A 54 -20.05 -16.52 13.19
N ILE A 55 -19.67 -15.35 13.67
CA ILE A 55 -19.88 -14.09 12.95
C ILE A 55 -18.68 -13.78 12.03
N MET A 56 -17.97 -14.78 11.58
CA MET A 56 -17.02 -14.64 10.49
C MET A 56 -17.76 -14.73 9.15
N LYS A 57 -17.75 -13.64 8.39
CA LYS A 57 -18.39 -13.57 7.07
C LYS A 57 -17.35 -13.36 5.99
N LYS A 58 -17.49 -14.08 4.88
CA LYS A 58 -16.79 -13.75 3.65
C LYS A 58 -17.45 -12.53 3.00
N VAL A 59 -16.67 -11.49 2.75
CA VAL A 59 -17.14 -10.23 2.12
C VAL A 59 -16.74 -10.16 0.66
N VAL A 60 -15.53 -10.60 0.33
CA VAL A 60 -14.98 -10.57 -1.02
C VAL A 60 -14.37 -11.93 -1.35
N GLU A 61 -14.45 -12.31 -2.61
CA GLU A 61 -13.76 -13.46 -3.18
C GLU A 61 -12.98 -13.02 -4.42
N SER A 62 -11.66 -13.20 -4.40
CA SER A 62 -10.80 -13.00 -5.56
C SER A 62 -10.43 -14.35 -6.18
N LYS A 63 -10.59 -14.44 -7.50
CA LYS A 63 -10.26 -15.65 -8.26
C LYS A 63 -8.79 -15.70 -8.69
N THR A 64 -8.11 -14.56 -8.69
CA THR A 64 -6.77 -14.40 -9.26
C THR A 64 -5.77 -13.80 -8.28
N GLY A 65 -6.19 -12.84 -7.47
CA GLY A 65 -5.32 -12.08 -6.57
C GLY A 65 -5.34 -12.61 -5.14
N LYS A 66 -4.17 -12.70 -4.53
CA LYS A 66 -3.97 -13.02 -3.11
C LYS A 66 -4.05 -11.75 -2.28
N PHE A 67 -4.43 -11.88 -1.01
CA PHE A 67 -4.35 -10.76 -0.05
C PHE A 67 -3.04 -10.79 0.76
N TYR A 68 -1.96 -11.26 0.12
CA TYR A 68 -0.65 -11.42 0.74
C TYR A 68 -0.06 -10.08 1.17
N LEU A 69 0.24 -9.94 2.45
CA LEU A 69 0.74 -8.71 3.10
C LEU A 69 -0.12 -7.47 2.82
N LYS A 70 -1.41 -7.67 2.47
CA LYS A 70 -2.33 -6.57 2.20
C LYS A 70 -3.03 -6.12 3.47
N LYS A 71 -3.15 -4.80 3.61
CA LYS A 71 -3.87 -4.12 4.67
C LYS A 71 -5.03 -3.33 4.08
N GLY A 72 -6.18 -3.37 4.72
CA GLY A 72 -7.28 -2.48 4.36
C GLY A 72 -7.03 -1.07 4.90
N VAL A 73 -7.34 -0.07 4.10
CA VAL A 73 -7.22 1.34 4.48
C VAL A 73 -8.60 1.88 4.83
N VAL A 74 -8.71 2.47 6.03
CA VAL A 74 -9.98 3.01 6.56
C VAL A 74 -10.22 4.41 6.04
N LEU A 75 -11.42 4.64 5.50
CA LEU A 75 -11.89 5.91 4.95
C LEU A 75 -13.28 6.23 5.51
N GLY A 76 -13.33 6.74 6.74
CA GLY A 76 -14.60 6.94 7.46
C GLY A 76 -15.33 5.61 7.69
N LYS A 77 -16.52 5.47 7.09
CA LYS A 77 -17.30 4.21 7.17
C LYS A 77 -16.91 3.17 6.11
N TYR A 78 -15.97 3.46 5.26
CA TYR A 78 -15.49 2.54 4.23
C TYR A 78 -14.11 1.98 4.55
N ILE A 79 -13.80 0.85 3.98
CA ILE A 79 -12.42 0.38 3.80
C ILE A 79 -12.18 0.12 2.31
N VAL A 80 -10.98 0.43 1.85
CA VAL A 80 -10.47 -0.02 0.56
C VAL A 80 -9.45 -1.11 0.79
N ILE A 81 -9.56 -2.17 0.04
CA ILE A 81 -8.62 -3.29 0.04
C ILE A 81 -8.09 -3.52 -1.37
N SER A 82 -6.95 -4.16 -1.46
CA SER A 82 -6.38 -4.59 -2.74
C SER A 82 -5.98 -6.05 -2.69
N ASP A 83 -5.97 -6.70 -3.84
CA ASP A 83 -5.31 -7.99 -4.02
C ASP A 83 -4.02 -7.86 -4.85
N THR A 84 -3.25 -8.94 -4.94
CA THR A 84 -1.97 -8.93 -5.67
C THR A 84 -2.14 -8.91 -7.20
N ALA A 85 -3.33 -9.16 -7.71
CA ALA A 85 -3.62 -9.09 -9.16
C ALA A 85 -3.96 -7.66 -9.62
N GLY A 86 -4.22 -6.73 -8.68
CA GLY A 86 -4.50 -5.34 -9.01
C GLY A 86 -5.98 -4.95 -8.90
N THR A 87 -6.77 -5.75 -8.20
CA THR A 87 -8.17 -5.41 -7.94
C THR A 87 -8.30 -4.60 -6.66
N LEU A 88 -8.90 -3.43 -6.75
CA LEU A 88 -9.32 -2.60 -5.63
C LEU A 88 -10.79 -2.90 -5.30
N THR A 89 -11.11 -3.04 -4.03
CA THR A 89 -12.50 -3.26 -3.58
C THR A 89 -12.83 -2.32 -2.43
N MET A 90 -13.93 -1.60 -2.56
CA MET A 90 -14.50 -0.75 -1.52
C MET A 90 -15.59 -1.50 -0.76
N ILE A 91 -15.55 -1.46 0.57
CA ILE A 91 -16.52 -2.12 1.44
C ILE A 91 -17.10 -1.08 2.41
N ASP A 92 -18.42 -1.01 2.51
CA ASP A 92 -19.12 -0.24 3.55
C ASP A 92 -19.14 -1.09 4.84
N THR A 93 -18.44 -0.63 5.87
CA THR A 93 -18.27 -1.36 7.15
C THR A 93 -19.52 -1.33 8.02
N THR A 94 -20.52 -0.54 7.69
CA THR A 94 -21.79 -0.50 8.43
C THR A 94 -22.66 -1.73 8.13
N ASN A 95 -22.52 -2.30 6.94
CA ASN A 95 -23.33 -3.43 6.48
C ASN A 95 -22.50 -4.57 5.83
N ASP A 96 -21.17 -4.41 5.78
CA ASP A 96 -20.19 -5.35 5.20
C ASP A 96 -20.46 -5.67 3.72
N LYS A 97 -20.90 -4.68 2.96
CA LYS A 97 -21.20 -4.83 1.54
C LYS A 97 -20.15 -4.12 0.67
N VAL A 98 -19.79 -4.78 -0.41
CA VAL A 98 -19.01 -4.16 -1.49
C VAL A 98 -19.82 -3.04 -2.12
N THR A 99 -19.25 -1.84 -2.16
CA THR A 99 -19.86 -0.66 -2.80
C THR A 99 -19.28 -0.40 -4.17
N ASP A 100 -18.03 -0.78 -4.39
CA ASP A 100 -17.36 -0.64 -5.68
C ASP A 100 -16.21 -1.62 -5.83
N THR A 101 -15.85 -1.92 -7.08
CA THR A 101 -14.70 -2.73 -7.44
C THR A 101 -14.06 -2.16 -8.70
N LYS A 102 -12.74 -2.01 -8.68
CA LYS A 102 -11.99 -1.49 -9.82
C LYS A 102 -10.78 -2.38 -10.10
N ASP A 103 -10.71 -2.90 -11.30
CA ASP A 103 -9.54 -3.60 -11.81
C ASP A 103 -8.58 -2.57 -12.43
N ILE A 104 -7.34 -2.55 -11.93
CA ILE A 104 -6.26 -1.69 -12.44
C ILE A 104 -5.60 -2.32 -13.66
N GLY A 105 -5.76 -3.63 -13.86
CA GLY A 105 -5.12 -4.38 -14.94
C GLY A 105 -3.63 -4.63 -14.75
N GLU A 106 -3.06 -4.20 -13.63
CA GLU A 106 -1.64 -4.31 -13.30
C GLU A 106 -1.48 -4.77 -11.85
N ALA A 107 -0.65 -5.79 -11.65
CA ALA A 107 -0.36 -6.31 -10.32
C ALA A 107 0.41 -5.28 -9.48
N PHE A 108 0.17 -5.24 -8.16
CA PHE A 108 0.98 -4.47 -7.25
C PHE A 108 1.22 -5.18 -5.91
N SER A 109 2.42 -4.98 -5.36
CA SER A 109 2.89 -5.68 -4.16
C SER A 109 2.79 -4.83 -2.90
N GLY A 110 2.95 -3.51 -3.00
CA GLY A 110 2.82 -2.57 -1.88
C GLY A 110 1.38 -2.43 -1.39
N ASN A 111 1.19 -1.59 -0.39
CA ASN A 111 -0.13 -1.23 0.11
C ASN A 111 -0.60 0.12 -0.44
N ILE A 112 -1.79 0.49 -0.02
CA ILE A 112 -2.44 1.74 -0.38
C ILE A 112 -2.22 2.73 0.75
N THR A 113 -1.97 4.00 0.41
CA THR A 113 -2.08 5.12 1.34
C THR A 113 -3.28 5.99 1.00
N TYR A 114 -3.81 6.72 1.98
CA TYR A 114 -4.97 7.59 1.79
C TYR A 114 -4.66 9.00 2.27
N ASP A 115 -4.89 9.96 1.40
CA ASP A 115 -4.85 11.37 1.72
C ASP A 115 -6.27 11.88 2.05
N GLU A 116 -6.53 12.10 3.33
CA GLU A 116 -7.81 12.61 3.81
C GLU A 116 -8.11 14.03 3.28
N MET A 117 -7.09 14.84 3.02
CA MET A 117 -7.27 16.22 2.56
C MET A 117 -7.87 16.28 1.15
N THR A 118 -7.46 15.35 0.28
CA THR A 118 -7.92 15.31 -1.12
C THR A 118 -8.94 14.21 -1.38
N GLY A 119 -9.13 13.29 -0.44
CA GLY A 119 -9.98 12.11 -0.62
C GLY A 119 -9.42 11.14 -1.65
N THR A 120 -8.10 11.06 -1.77
CA THR A 120 -7.42 10.27 -2.81
C THR A 120 -6.61 9.14 -2.19
N ILE A 121 -6.72 7.95 -2.76
CA ILE A 121 -5.82 6.82 -2.45
C ILE A 121 -4.66 6.80 -3.43
N TYR A 122 -3.47 6.46 -2.93
CA TYR A 122 -2.24 6.32 -3.73
C TYR A 122 -1.63 4.94 -3.55
N PHE A 123 -1.09 4.38 -4.62
CA PHE A 123 -0.38 3.09 -4.63
C PHE A 123 0.49 2.99 -5.89
N VAL A 124 1.43 2.06 -5.90
CA VAL A 124 2.28 1.78 -7.07
C VAL A 124 1.91 0.42 -7.65
N ALA A 125 1.70 0.37 -8.95
CA ALA A 125 1.37 -0.86 -9.68
C ALA A 125 2.19 -1.01 -10.96
N GLY A 126 2.21 -2.21 -11.51
CA GLY A 126 2.92 -2.53 -12.74
C GLY A 126 4.42 -2.27 -12.64
N THR A 127 4.95 -1.59 -13.63
CA THR A 127 6.36 -1.23 -13.72
C THR A 127 6.58 0.20 -13.21
N ASN A 128 6.37 0.45 -11.90
CA ASN A 128 6.57 1.77 -11.27
C ASN A 128 5.61 2.89 -11.68
N ASP A 129 4.35 2.59 -11.96
CA ASP A 129 3.35 3.62 -12.12
C ASP A 129 2.72 3.96 -10.76
N LEU A 130 2.84 5.21 -10.33
CA LEU A 130 2.10 5.76 -9.20
C LEU A 130 0.68 6.08 -9.66
N TYR A 131 -0.28 5.47 -9.04
CA TYR A 131 -1.70 5.74 -9.24
C TYR A 131 -2.25 6.63 -8.13
N GLY A 132 -3.17 7.50 -8.49
CA GLY A 132 -4.05 8.21 -7.58
C GLY A 132 -5.49 8.05 -8.02
N ILE A 133 -6.37 7.64 -7.10
CA ILE A 133 -7.79 7.41 -7.37
C ILE A 133 -8.61 8.12 -6.30
N LYS A 134 -9.52 8.99 -6.69
CA LYS A 134 -10.44 9.64 -5.77
C LYS A 134 -11.50 8.68 -5.26
N VAL A 135 -11.79 8.80 -3.97
CA VAL A 135 -12.89 8.11 -3.32
C VAL A 135 -14.01 9.09 -3.07
N SER A 136 -15.18 8.84 -3.66
CA SER A 136 -16.35 9.68 -3.45
C SER A 136 -17.07 9.34 -2.13
N ALA A 137 -17.89 10.27 -1.65
CA ALA A 137 -18.63 10.13 -0.39
C ALA A 137 -19.58 8.91 -0.35
N ASP A 138 -19.98 8.38 -1.50
CA ASP A 138 -20.79 7.16 -1.63
C ASP A 138 -19.94 5.88 -1.81
N GLY A 139 -18.63 5.96 -1.56
CA GLY A 139 -17.71 4.81 -1.60
C GLY A 139 -17.44 4.29 -3.01
N LYS A 140 -17.27 5.20 -3.98
CA LYS A 140 -16.91 4.87 -5.37
C LYS A 140 -15.50 5.32 -5.70
N LEU A 141 -14.81 4.53 -6.52
CA LEU A 141 -13.47 4.78 -7.03
C LEU A 141 -13.56 5.54 -8.35
N LYS A 142 -13.10 6.79 -8.40
CA LYS A 142 -13.23 7.70 -9.53
C LYS A 142 -11.94 8.41 -9.88
N ASP A 143 -11.92 9.07 -11.03
CA ASP A 143 -10.87 10.02 -11.43
C ASP A 143 -9.45 9.45 -11.31
N GLU A 144 -9.22 8.28 -11.90
CA GLU A 144 -7.91 7.65 -11.93
C GLU A 144 -6.90 8.53 -12.67
N LYS A 145 -5.76 8.73 -12.03
CA LYS A 145 -4.58 9.40 -12.59
C LYS A 145 -3.35 8.57 -12.32
N LYS A 146 -2.34 8.70 -13.17
CA LYS A 146 -1.06 8.04 -12.95
C LYS A 146 0.14 8.81 -13.49
N VAL A 147 1.30 8.49 -12.95
CA VAL A 147 2.61 8.96 -13.44
C VAL A 147 3.64 7.86 -13.30
N ARG A 148 4.49 7.69 -14.31
CA ARG A 148 5.64 6.80 -14.25
C ARG A 148 6.71 7.41 -13.35
N LEU A 149 7.09 6.70 -12.27
CA LEU A 149 8.08 7.16 -11.29
C LEU A 149 9.51 6.99 -11.80
N TYR A 150 9.77 5.90 -12.51
CA TYR A 150 11.06 5.58 -13.11
C TYR A 150 10.85 4.75 -14.38
N GLU A 151 11.76 4.87 -15.36
CA GLU A 151 11.60 4.24 -16.68
C GLU A 151 11.44 2.71 -16.60
N THR A 152 12.20 2.09 -15.71
CA THR A 152 12.16 0.65 -15.45
C THR A 152 12.09 0.41 -13.96
N GLY A 153 11.81 -0.84 -13.57
CA GLY A 153 11.94 -1.23 -12.17
C GLY A 153 10.66 -1.70 -11.53
N TYR A 154 10.67 -1.67 -10.21
CA TYR A 154 9.63 -2.26 -9.39
C TYR A 154 9.55 -1.55 -8.03
N SER A 155 8.35 -1.35 -7.52
CA SER A 155 8.14 -0.89 -6.15
C SER A 155 7.18 -1.82 -5.42
N ALA A 156 7.64 -2.33 -4.27
CA ALA A 156 6.83 -3.08 -3.32
C ALA A 156 6.49 -2.26 -2.07
N THR A 157 6.86 -0.98 -2.06
CA THR A 157 6.66 -0.10 -0.90
C THR A 157 5.27 0.52 -0.91
N THR A 158 4.80 0.88 0.26
CA THR A 158 3.62 1.73 0.41
C THR A 158 4.06 3.18 0.21
N PRO A 159 3.43 3.97 -0.67
CA PRO A 159 3.74 5.39 -0.78
C PRO A 159 3.27 6.13 0.47
N GLU A 160 3.97 7.21 0.81
CA GLU A 160 3.53 8.19 1.79
C GLU A 160 3.17 9.51 1.11
N VAL A 161 2.16 10.19 1.65
CA VAL A 161 1.65 11.43 1.06
C VAL A 161 1.67 12.58 2.08
N TYR A 162 2.17 13.71 1.65
CA TYR A 162 2.14 14.94 2.45
C TYR A 162 2.04 16.16 1.56
N ASN A 163 1.05 17.00 1.84
CA ASN A 163 0.88 18.33 1.24
C ASN A 163 0.96 18.35 -0.30
N GLY A 164 0.28 17.39 -0.95
CA GLY A 164 0.23 17.29 -2.41
C GLY A 164 1.46 16.67 -3.07
N LYS A 165 2.35 16.08 -2.27
CA LYS A 165 3.47 15.27 -2.76
C LYS A 165 3.39 13.85 -2.26
N VAL A 166 3.81 12.91 -3.10
CA VAL A 166 3.91 11.49 -2.76
C VAL A 166 5.38 11.09 -2.81
N TYR A 167 5.80 10.39 -1.76
CA TYR A 167 7.15 9.87 -1.56
C TYR A 167 7.11 8.36 -1.65
N VAL A 168 7.90 7.79 -2.52
CA VAL A 168 7.92 6.33 -2.71
C VAL A 168 9.29 5.86 -3.18
N SER A 169 9.76 4.78 -2.61
CA SER A 169 11.00 4.13 -3.00
C SER A 169 10.76 2.90 -3.87
N GLY A 170 11.79 2.47 -4.58
CA GLY A 170 11.71 1.29 -5.42
C GLY A 170 13.06 0.82 -5.91
N SER A 171 13.05 -0.20 -6.78
CA SER A 171 14.20 -0.72 -7.49
C SER A 171 14.22 -0.17 -8.92
N LYS A 172 15.41 0.12 -9.45
CA LYS A 172 15.60 0.58 -10.83
C LYS A 172 15.50 -0.51 -11.88
N GLY A 173 15.57 -1.76 -11.46
CA GLY A 173 15.56 -2.92 -12.34
C GLY A 173 14.62 -4.00 -11.83
N LYS A 174 15.09 -5.24 -11.84
CA LYS A 174 14.31 -6.37 -11.32
C LYS A 174 14.08 -6.23 -9.82
N ALA A 175 12.92 -6.70 -9.38
CA ALA A 175 12.56 -6.71 -7.98
C ALA A 175 13.68 -7.30 -7.10
N PHE A 176 14.08 -6.55 -6.08
CA PHE A 176 15.00 -6.97 -5.02
C PHE A 176 16.45 -7.29 -5.46
N GLN A 177 16.91 -6.80 -6.61
CA GLN A 177 18.21 -7.17 -7.16
C GLN A 177 19.07 -6.00 -7.63
N ASP A 178 18.49 -4.82 -7.80
CA ASP A 178 19.19 -3.69 -8.40
C ASP A 178 19.23 -2.47 -7.46
N LYS A 179 20.04 -1.48 -7.85
CA LYS A 179 20.04 -0.17 -7.23
C LYS A 179 18.62 0.38 -7.15
N GLY A 180 18.39 1.19 -6.14
CA GLY A 180 17.09 1.78 -5.89
C GLY A 180 16.98 3.24 -6.28
N TYR A 181 15.81 3.76 -6.04
CA TYR A 181 15.49 5.19 -6.09
C TYR A 181 14.51 5.57 -4.99
N MET A 182 14.53 6.82 -4.58
CA MET A 182 13.45 7.50 -3.89
C MET A 182 12.88 8.51 -4.87
N ALA A 183 11.59 8.41 -5.19
CA ALA A 183 10.89 9.35 -6.05
C ALA A 183 10.00 10.28 -5.24
N VAL A 184 9.97 11.55 -5.63
CA VAL A 184 9.06 12.57 -5.12
C VAL A 184 8.19 13.04 -6.26
N ALA A 185 6.90 12.74 -6.20
CA ALA A 185 5.92 13.09 -7.21
C ALA A 185 4.97 14.19 -6.69
N ASP A 186 4.72 15.20 -7.51
CA ASP A 186 3.69 16.21 -7.27
C ASP A 186 2.35 15.69 -7.80
N VAL A 187 1.39 15.57 -6.90
CA VAL A 187 0.02 15.11 -7.16
C VAL A 187 -1.02 16.18 -6.84
N SER A 188 -0.59 17.41 -6.61
CA SER A 188 -1.45 18.54 -6.25
C SER A 188 -2.33 19.05 -7.41
N SER A 189 -2.00 18.68 -8.64
CA SER A 189 -2.74 19.09 -9.83
C SER A 189 -3.36 17.90 -10.56
N ASP A 190 -4.15 18.19 -11.59
CA ASP A 190 -4.77 17.15 -12.41
C ASP A 190 -3.76 16.34 -13.22
N LYS A 191 -2.57 16.87 -13.46
CA LYS A 191 -1.49 16.18 -14.16
C LYS A 191 -0.37 15.89 -13.16
N TYR A 192 -0.27 14.64 -12.75
CA TYR A 192 0.82 14.19 -11.90
C TYR A 192 2.17 14.27 -12.61
N LYS A 193 3.21 14.62 -11.86
CA LYS A 193 4.59 14.68 -12.39
C LYS A 193 5.58 14.24 -11.31
N VAL A 194 6.65 13.62 -11.72
CA VAL A 194 7.82 13.39 -10.86
C VAL A 194 8.61 14.69 -10.78
N ASN A 195 8.78 15.22 -9.57
CA ASN A 195 9.60 16.41 -9.36
C ASN A 195 11.08 16.07 -9.47
N TYR A 196 11.48 14.98 -8.83
CA TYR A 196 12.85 14.45 -8.87
C TYR A 196 12.91 13.02 -8.34
N THR A 197 14.03 12.38 -8.58
CA THR A 197 14.42 11.12 -7.98
C THR A 197 15.80 11.24 -7.35
N VAL A 198 15.99 10.53 -6.23
CA VAL A 198 17.29 10.36 -5.57
C VAL A 198 17.75 8.93 -5.80
N GLU A 199 18.99 8.75 -6.27
CA GLU A 199 19.57 7.43 -6.45
C GLU A 199 19.93 6.81 -5.10
N LEU A 200 19.63 5.52 -4.95
CA LEU A 200 19.97 4.71 -3.78
C LEU A 200 21.00 3.66 -4.18
N SER A 201 21.90 3.32 -3.25
CA SER A 201 22.93 2.28 -3.44
C SER A 201 22.32 0.92 -3.73
N ASN A 202 21.18 0.63 -3.10
CA ASN A 202 20.40 -0.59 -3.28
C ASN A 202 18.90 -0.26 -3.22
N TYR A 203 18.02 -1.22 -3.49
CA TYR A 203 16.57 -1.03 -3.40
C TYR A 203 16.10 -0.78 -1.97
N SER A 204 14.93 -0.18 -1.84
CA SER A 204 14.23 -0.01 -0.56
C SER A 204 12.87 -0.69 -0.61
N GLN A 205 12.47 -1.29 0.51
CA GLN A 205 11.15 -1.95 0.68
C GLN A 205 10.34 -1.33 1.82
N CYS A 206 10.88 -0.33 2.50
CA CYS A 206 10.16 0.31 3.61
C CYS A 206 9.16 1.33 3.11
N GLU A 207 8.10 1.49 3.86
CA GLU A 207 7.23 2.65 3.82
C GLU A 207 8.01 3.87 4.36
N PRO A 208 8.12 4.98 3.60
CA PRO A 208 8.79 6.17 4.10
C PRO A 208 8.05 6.77 5.30
N THR A 209 8.78 7.41 6.20
CA THR A 209 8.20 8.15 7.33
C THR A 209 8.48 9.64 7.17
N ILE A 210 7.43 10.45 7.17
CA ILE A 210 7.52 11.89 6.97
C ILE A 210 7.48 12.62 8.31
N VAL A 211 8.47 13.48 8.55
CA VAL A 211 8.54 14.36 9.72
C VAL A 211 8.55 15.80 9.24
N LYS A 212 7.58 16.59 9.72
CA LYS A 212 7.52 18.03 9.43
C LYS A 212 8.67 18.75 10.11
N THR A 213 9.48 19.47 9.35
CA THR A 213 10.64 20.24 9.85
C THR A 213 10.41 21.75 9.80
N GLY A 214 9.42 22.21 9.04
CA GLY A 214 9.04 23.62 8.91
C GLY A 214 7.64 23.78 8.34
N GLU A 215 7.26 25.01 8.02
CA GLU A 215 5.94 25.29 7.44
C GLU A 215 5.75 24.60 6.09
N ASN A 216 6.77 24.61 5.25
CA ASN A 216 6.77 24.06 3.89
C ASN A 216 7.89 23.03 3.67
N SER A 217 8.43 22.44 4.72
CA SER A 217 9.53 21.49 4.65
C SER A 217 9.27 20.25 5.48
N VAL A 218 9.77 19.14 4.98
CA VAL A 218 9.70 17.82 5.62
C VAL A 218 11.03 17.11 5.51
N ARG A 219 11.27 16.21 6.45
CA ARG A 219 12.34 15.22 6.39
C ARG A 219 11.72 13.85 6.22
N VAL A 220 12.13 13.14 5.20
CA VAL A 220 11.59 11.84 4.82
C VAL A 220 12.63 10.78 5.15
N TYR A 221 12.30 9.90 6.09
CA TYR A 221 13.16 8.81 6.55
C TYR A 221 12.79 7.51 5.87
N PHE A 222 13.78 6.72 5.54
CA PHE A 222 13.61 5.38 4.97
C PHE A 222 14.86 4.53 5.18
N THR A 223 14.74 3.24 4.89
CA THR A 223 15.87 2.30 4.91
C THR A 223 16.22 1.86 3.51
N ILE A 224 17.47 1.46 3.30
CA ILE A 224 17.96 0.87 2.06
C ILE A 224 18.43 -0.54 2.39
N ASN A 225 18.22 -1.48 1.48
CA ASN A 225 18.60 -2.88 1.69
C ASN A 225 20.08 -3.13 1.37
N ASP A 226 20.93 -2.37 2.05
CA ASP A 226 22.40 -2.50 2.01
C ASP A 226 22.92 -3.37 3.16
N GLU A 227 24.17 -3.75 3.08
CA GLU A 227 24.90 -4.45 4.14
C GLU A 227 26.21 -3.66 4.44
N PRO A 228 26.34 -3.09 5.67
CA PRO A 228 25.34 -3.06 6.74
C PRO A 228 24.14 -2.18 6.38
N GLY A 229 22.97 -2.53 6.92
CA GLY A 229 21.76 -1.70 6.77
C GLY A 229 21.89 -0.36 7.48
N GLY A 230 21.09 0.62 7.09
CA GLY A 230 21.13 1.96 7.67
C GLY A 230 19.80 2.68 7.62
N ILE A 231 19.75 3.84 8.28
CA ILE A 231 18.64 4.79 8.19
C ILE A 231 19.12 5.98 7.37
N TYR A 232 18.35 6.32 6.37
CA TYR A 232 18.63 7.40 5.46
C TYR A 232 17.50 8.43 5.48
N ALA A 233 17.80 9.64 5.04
CA ALA A 233 16.81 10.69 4.91
C ALA A 233 17.07 11.58 3.70
N ILE A 234 16.01 12.25 3.25
CA ILE A 234 16.08 13.41 2.37
C ILE A 234 15.32 14.57 3.03
N GLU A 235 15.80 15.79 2.81
CA GLU A 235 15.03 17.01 3.09
C GLU A 235 14.28 17.40 1.82
N ASP A 236 12.99 17.67 1.96
CA ASP A 236 12.14 18.16 0.87
C ASP A 236 11.38 19.41 1.28
N SER A 237 11.11 20.28 0.33
CA SER A 237 10.29 21.47 0.50
C SER A 237 9.31 21.63 -0.65
N LYS A 238 8.32 22.52 -0.50
CA LYS A 238 7.25 22.71 -1.49
C LYS A 238 7.77 22.83 -2.92
N ASP A 239 8.83 23.62 -3.12
CA ASP A 239 9.34 23.95 -4.45
C ASP A 239 10.65 23.20 -4.82
N ALA A 240 11.03 22.20 -4.02
CA ALA A 240 12.24 21.43 -4.26
C ALA A 240 12.17 20.64 -5.58
N THR A 241 13.26 20.70 -6.35
CA THR A 241 13.46 19.97 -7.61
C THR A 241 14.59 18.93 -7.52
N SER A 242 15.21 18.82 -6.36
CA SER A 242 16.24 17.82 -6.03
C SER A 242 16.37 17.69 -4.53
N ALA A 243 16.95 16.60 -4.06
CA ALA A 243 17.37 16.43 -2.68
C ALA A 243 18.67 15.63 -2.62
N THR A 244 19.41 15.81 -1.52
CA THR A 244 20.60 15.02 -1.23
C THR A 244 20.24 13.89 -0.28
N LEU A 245 20.75 12.69 -0.57
CA LEU A 245 20.64 11.56 0.34
C LEU A 245 21.58 11.77 1.53
N GLU A 246 21.03 11.69 2.73
CA GLU A 246 21.78 11.77 3.98
C GLU A 246 21.75 10.43 4.70
N THR A 247 22.90 9.99 5.19
CA THR A 247 22.98 8.87 6.13
C THR A 247 22.68 9.39 7.52
N VAL A 248 21.60 8.93 8.12
CA VAL A 248 21.19 9.30 9.49
C VAL A 248 21.84 8.39 10.51
N TYR A 249 21.89 7.10 10.19
CA TYR A 249 22.51 6.08 11.01
C TYR A 249 23.02 4.95 10.13
N GLU A 250 24.23 4.53 10.37
CA GLU A 250 24.85 3.35 9.77
C GLU A 250 25.47 2.53 10.90
N PRO A 251 25.11 1.23 11.05
CA PRO A 251 25.72 0.41 12.08
C PRO A 251 27.21 0.28 11.81
N THR A 252 28.01 0.57 12.81
CA THR A 252 29.44 0.20 12.79
C THR A 252 29.50 -1.31 13.03
N GLY A 253 29.89 -2.06 12.01
CA GLY A 253 30.05 -3.51 12.13
C GLY A 253 31.03 -3.82 13.26
N ASP A 254 30.60 -4.62 14.23
CA ASP A 254 31.41 -5.33 15.19
C ASP A 254 31.79 -6.69 14.62
#